data_8cf41d082fd22ef14e681ff84f05d4ef
#
_entry.id   8cf41d082fd22ef14e681ff84f05d4ef
#
_cell.length_a   1.000
_cell.length_b   1.000
_cell.length_c   1.000
_cell.angle_alpha   90.00
_cell.angle_beta   90.00
_cell.angle_gamma   90.00
#
_symmetry.space_group_name_H-M   'P 1'
#
loop_
_entity.id
_entity.type
_entity.pdbx_description
1 polymer ?
#
loop_
_entity_poly.entity_id
_entity_poly.type
_entity_poly.pdbx_seq_one_letter_code
_entity_poly.pdbx_strand_id
1 'polypeptide(L)'
;MIRVTLLSLLILPLGACATVGPSFHAPAPPESKGYPLAEAGGSPVTASQRVPGAHVPQRWWTAFGNPALDMLVDEALRANTDIATAEARLRQAQAQTSVAEAARLPSLDLGIQGEKTRTSRSLSGVLADDKRYLYSLSTTQLSIAYPLDLFGGLRRRGESARATAEVQAHRLAAARLTVATNTALGIIRLASIRDRIDAARRSAALRRQLLDMFRRRHALGDIGLAEIEAQRTALARAEGALPPLYKAEAHEQALLDTLLGREPGAVAQPRIPLDALRLPADLPLSLPSELVRKRPDILAAQAQLHAASADVGVAIAARLPSITLSGNVGGRAIEFGRMFAGGNPFWTIVGGLSQPLFRGGALRRQQDDAQAAFDATKAQYRTVVLAALVDTSDALFAVRQDGEAVRTATIANDAAEHSLQLVSQQVRLGASGTLEAMNAAAASADAQAELIAAHALRLSDTVALFQALGGGYSIDTK
;
A
#
# COMPACT_ATOMS: atom_id res chain seq x y z
N MET A 1 2.42 46.45 55.48
CA MET A 1 3.18 46.41 54.21
C MET A 1 3.44 44.99 53.68
N ILE A 2 2.65 43.95 54.01
CA ILE A 2 2.87 42.51 53.58
C ILE A 2 1.79 42.01 52.55
N ARG A 3 0.79 42.84 52.23
CA ARG A 3 -0.34 42.43 51.35
C ARG A 3 -0.15 42.72 49.87
N VAL A 4 0.89 43.44 49.43
CA VAL A 4 1.11 43.80 48.03
C VAL A 4 2.10 42.87 47.30
N THR A 5 2.95 42.17 48.01
CA THR A 5 3.98 41.27 47.44
C THR A 5 3.47 39.88 47.02
N LEU A 6 2.28 39.44 47.46
CA LEU A 6 1.71 38.15 47.08
C LEU A 6 0.92 38.18 45.75
N LEU A 7 0.53 39.37 45.27
CA LEU A 7 -0.22 39.53 44.01
C LEU A 7 0.71 39.59 42.77
N SER A 8 1.99 39.92 42.96
CA SER A 8 2.97 40.01 41.88
C SER A 8 3.54 38.67 41.42
N LEU A 9 3.32 37.58 42.19
CA LEU A 9 3.80 36.22 41.86
C LEU A 9 2.80 35.40 41.01
N LEU A 10 1.61 35.94 40.76
CA LEU A 10 0.52 35.30 40.02
C LEU A 10 0.45 35.74 38.53
N ILE A 11 1.34 36.62 38.09
CA ILE A 11 1.32 37.18 36.70
C ILE A 11 2.41 36.59 35.80
N LEU A 12 3.14 35.61 36.23
CA LEU A 12 4.03 34.78 35.39
C LEU A 12 3.38 33.40 35.26
N PRO A 13 2.97 32.91 34.13
CA PRO A 13 3.27 33.15 32.72
C PRO A 13 2.03 33.02 31.81
N LEU A 14 1.52 34.04 31.24
CA LEU A 14 0.61 33.96 30.07
C LEU A 14 1.35 33.53 28.78
N GLY A 15 2.67 33.33 28.84
CA GLY A 15 3.47 32.79 27.72
C GLY A 15 3.57 31.28 27.64
N ALA A 16 2.99 30.51 28.58
CA ALA A 16 3.20 29.04 28.71
C ALA A 16 2.18 28.20 27.95
N CYS A 17 1.40 28.74 27.01
CA CYS A 17 0.57 27.91 26.11
C CYS A 17 1.34 27.33 24.92
N ALA A 18 2.67 27.29 24.95
CA ALA A 18 3.49 26.65 23.93
C ALA A 18 3.45 25.12 24.07
N THR A 19 3.02 24.44 23.02
CA THR A 19 3.09 22.98 22.93
C THR A 19 4.53 22.52 23.03
N VAL A 20 4.87 21.65 23.99
CA VAL A 20 6.23 21.15 24.16
C VAL A 20 6.60 20.13 23.11
N GLY A 21 7.90 19.94 22.92
CA GLY A 21 8.45 19.00 21.93
C GLY A 21 8.77 19.61 20.58
N PRO A 22 9.38 18.83 19.67
CA PRO A 22 9.78 19.31 18.36
C PRO A 22 8.56 19.65 17.49
N SER A 23 8.64 20.73 16.71
CA SER A 23 7.72 20.99 15.61
C SER A 23 8.14 20.16 14.41
N PHE A 24 7.20 19.42 13.83
CA PHE A 24 7.50 18.61 12.65
C PHE A 24 7.77 19.51 11.43
N HIS A 25 8.87 19.19 10.73
CA HIS A 25 9.18 19.75 9.41
C HIS A 25 9.43 18.58 8.48
N ALA A 26 8.76 18.59 7.32
CA ALA A 26 8.97 17.57 6.30
C ALA A 26 10.46 17.59 5.86
N PRO A 27 11.10 16.42 5.73
CA PRO A 27 12.47 16.35 5.22
C PRO A 27 12.58 16.98 3.83
N ALA A 28 13.71 17.66 3.56
CA ALA A 28 13.96 18.21 2.24
C ALA A 28 14.00 17.10 1.17
N PRO A 29 13.43 17.34 -0.02
CA PRO A 29 13.51 16.38 -1.12
C PRO A 29 14.96 16.22 -1.58
N PRO A 30 15.31 15.08 -2.26
CA PRO A 30 16.63 14.88 -2.84
C PRO A 30 17.00 15.99 -3.82
N GLU A 31 18.25 16.43 -3.80
CA GLU A 31 18.78 17.48 -4.68
C GLU A 31 19.08 16.96 -6.10
N SER A 32 18.99 15.65 -6.35
CA SER A 32 19.24 15.02 -7.64
C SER A 32 18.31 15.60 -8.72
N LYS A 33 18.89 16.02 -9.85
CA LYS A 33 18.17 16.60 -10.99
C LYS A 33 17.77 15.59 -12.06
N GLY A 34 18.07 14.28 -11.88
CA GLY A 34 17.82 13.23 -12.86
C GLY A 34 18.13 11.84 -12.33
N TYR A 35 18.09 10.87 -13.22
CA TYR A 35 18.39 9.45 -12.96
C TYR A 35 19.64 9.02 -13.75
N PRO A 36 20.86 9.25 -13.23
CA PRO A 36 22.12 9.06 -13.99
C PRO A 36 22.27 7.66 -14.59
N LEU A 37 21.81 6.61 -13.87
CA LEU A 37 21.88 5.22 -14.36
C LEU A 37 20.94 4.98 -15.54
N ALA A 38 19.76 5.59 -15.55
CA ALA A 38 18.83 5.51 -16.67
C ALA A 38 19.34 6.27 -17.90
N GLU A 39 20.21 7.26 -17.73
CA GLU A 39 20.78 8.08 -18.80
C GLU A 39 22.04 7.46 -19.43
N ALA A 40 22.76 6.57 -18.73
CA ALA A 40 24.05 6.02 -19.13
C ALA A 40 24.00 4.99 -20.29
N GLY A 41 22.86 4.56 -20.74
CA GLY A 41 22.68 3.46 -21.71
C GLY A 41 22.48 3.84 -23.18
N GLY A 42 23.15 4.84 -23.71
CA GLY A 42 23.54 4.99 -25.14
C GLY A 42 22.51 5.31 -26.23
N SER A 43 21.29 4.87 -26.28
CA SER A 43 20.29 5.29 -27.30
C SER A 43 19.19 6.15 -26.68
N PRO A 44 18.87 7.32 -27.18
CA PRO A 44 17.75 8.06 -26.62
C PRO A 44 16.46 7.28 -26.84
N VAL A 45 15.70 7.01 -25.76
CA VAL A 45 14.22 6.93 -25.94
C VAL A 45 13.91 8.12 -26.82
N THR A 46 13.34 7.86 -28.01
CA THR A 46 13.12 8.90 -29.01
C THR A 46 12.62 10.16 -28.31
N ALA A 47 13.25 11.30 -28.56
CA ALA A 47 12.98 12.56 -27.86
C ALA A 47 11.47 12.94 -27.89
N SER A 48 10.70 12.31 -28.77
CA SER A 48 9.25 12.40 -28.88
C SER A 48 8.46 11.72 -27.77
N GLN A 49 9.05 10.83 -26.95
CA GLN A 49 8.36 10.13 -25.84
C GLN A 49 8.62 10.77 -24.46
N ARG A 50 9.46 11.80 -24.38
CA ARG A 50 9.79 12.49 -23.12
C ARG A 50 9.00 13.78 -23.02
N VAL A 51 7.96 13.81 -22.19
CA VAL A 51 7.29 15.05 -21.79
C VAL A 51 7.74 15.39 -20.36
N PRO A 52 8.77 16.27 -20.17
CA PRO A 52 9.16 16.72 -18.85
C PRO A 52 7.98 17.42 -18.17
N GLY A 53 7.65 17.02 -16.94
CA GLY A 53 6.58 17.65 -16.18
C GLY A 53 5.16 17.14 -16.50
N ALA A 54 4.99 16.16 -17.38
CA ALA A 54 3.71 15.51 -17.59
C ALA A 54 3.27 14.78 -16.33
N HIS A 55 2.04 15.02 -15.90
CA HIS A 55 1.46 14.31 -14.76
C HIS A 55 0.99 12.93 -15.21
N VAL A 56 1.32 11.89 -14.41
CA VAL A 56 0.68 10.58 -14.56
C VAL A 56 -0.81 10.76 -14.26
N PRO A 57 -1.73 10.38 -15.17
CA PRO A 57 -3.15 10.46 -14.89
C PRO A 57 -3.54 9.44 -13.80
N GLN A 58 -4.54 9.73 -12.98
CA GLN A 58 -5.03 8.79 -11.95
C GLN A 58 -5.48 7.45 -12.55
N ARG A 59 -6.05 7.46 -13.75
CA ARG A 59 -6.44 6.28 -14.53
C ARG A 59 -5.39 5.98 -15.61
N TRP A 60 -4.12 5.83 -15.20
CA TRP A 60 -2.99 5.61 -16.12
C TRP A 60 -3.17 4.39 -17.03
N TRP A 61 -3.94 3.39 -16.62
CA TRP A 61 -4.19 2.19 -17.41
C TRP A 61 -4.99 2.46 -18.69
N THR A 62 -5.76 3.56 -18.76
CA THR A 62 -6.46 3.96 -19.99
C THR A 62 -5.50 4.31 -21.13
N ALA A 63 -4.24 4.60 -20.82
CA ALA A 63 -3.22 4.87 -21.83
C ALA A 63 -2.89 3.65 -22.70
N PHE A 64 -3.24 2.44 -22.27
CA PHE A 64 -3.11 1.22 -23.08
C PHE A 64 -4.22 1.08 -24.14
N GLY A 65 -5.21 1.96 -24.17
CA GLY A 65 -6.21 2.09 -25.22
C GLY A 65 -7.15 0.88 -25.37
N ASN A 66 -7.36 0.10 -24.30
CA ASN A 66 -8.21 -1.09 -24.33
C ASN A 66 -9.36 -0.99 -23.32
N PRO A 67 -10.63 -0.82 -23.77
CA PRO A 67 -11.78 -0.68 -22.88
C PRO A 67 -12.04 -1.89 -21.97
N ALA A 68 -11.67 -3.11 -22.38
CA ALA A 68 -11.85 -4.30 -21.56
C ALA A 68 -10.83 -4.33 -20.40
N LEU A 69 -9.60 -3.88 -20.63
CA LEU A 69 -8.62 -3.65 -19.57
C LEU A 69 -9.14 -2.61 -18.58
N ASP A 70 -9.66 -1.48 -19.07
CA ASP A 70 -10.19 -0.40 -18.24
C ASP A 70 -11.32 -0.90 -17.33
N MET A 71 -12.28 -1.66 -17.88
CA MET A 71 -13.37 -2.24 -17.10
C MET A 71 -12.89 -3.19 -16.01
N LEU A 72 -11.91 -4.05 -16.30
CA LEU A 72 -11.38 -5.00 -15.33
C LEU A 72 -10.60 -4.29 -14.20
N VAL A 73 -9.80 -3.28 -14.51
CA VAL A 73 -9.12 -2.50 -13.47
C VAL A 73 -10.11 -1.72 -12.62
N ASP A 74 -11.12 -1.09 -13.24
CA ASP A 74 -12.17 -0.38 -12.51
C ASP A 74 -12.99 -1.32 -11.61
N GLU A 75 -13.21 -2.57 -12.03
CA GLU A 75 -13.86 -3.58 -11.22
C GLU A 75 -12.99 -4.02 -10.05
N ALA A 76 -11.70 -4.30 -10.29
CA ALA A 76 -10.76 -4.63 -9.23
C ALA A 76 -10.71 -3.52 -8.16
N LEU A 77 -10.63 -2.25 -8.58
CA LEU A 77 -10.62 -1.13 -7.65
C LEU A 77 -11.89 -0.99 -6.79
N ARG A 78 -13.02 -1.53 -7.26
CA ARG A 78 -14.30 -1.50 -6.51
C ARG A 78 -14.52 -2.71 -5.62
N ALA A 79 -14.08 -3.89 -6.04
CA ALA A 79 -14.44 -5.15 -5.41
C ALA A 79 -13.31 -5.85 -4.66
N ASN A 80 -12.06 -5.36 -4.79
CA ASN A 80 -10.91 -6.00 -4.18
C ASN A 80 -10.95 -5.93 -2.65
N THR A 81 -10.69 -7.06 -1.99
CA THR A 81 -10.76 -7.22 -0.52
C THR A 81 -9.62 -6.51 0.23
N ASP A 82 -8.45 -6.33 -0.40
CA ASP A 82 -7.34 -5.60 0.22
C ASP A 82 -7.67 -4.11 0.31
N ILE A 83 -8.32 -3.55 -0.71
CA ILE A 83 -8.82 -2.17 -0.69
C ILE A 83 -9.87 -2.01 0.41
N ALA A 84 -10.85 -2.92 0.50
CA ALA A 84 -11.86 -2.89 1.56
C ALA A 84 -11.22 -2.96 2.97
N THR A 85 -10.18 -3.78 3.12
CA THR A 85 -9.39 -3.86 4.36
C THR A 85 -8.67 -2.54 4.67
N ALA A 86 -8.04 -1.92 3.68
CA ALA A 86 -7.35 -0.64 3.85
C ALA A 86 -8.33 0.49 4.20
N GLU A 87 -9.53 0.52 3.61
CA GLU A 87 -10.59 1.46 3.93
C GLU A 87 -11.10 1.28 5.37
N ALA A 88 -11.25 0.04 5.83
CA ALA A 88 -11.64 -0.24 7.21
C ALA A 88 -10.56 0.23 8.21
N ARG A 89 -9.27 0.03 7.89
CA ARG A 89 -8.14 0.53 8.71
C ARG A 89 -8.10 2.05 8.76
N LEU A 90 -8.41 2.74 7.65
CA LEU A 90 -8.52 4.19 7.63
C LEU A 90 -9.65 4.67 8.55
N ARG A 91 -10.86 4.08 8.45
CA ARG A 91 -11.97 4.40 9.36
C ARG A 91 -11.62 4.15 10.82
N GLN A 92 -10.92 3.07 11.12
CA GLN A 92 -10.43 2.76 12.47
C GLN A 92 -9.49 3.86 12.98
N ALA A 93 -8.51 4.28 12.19
CA ALA A 93 -7.55 5.33 12.58
C ALA A 93 -8.24 6.69 12.75
N GLN A 94 -9.22 7.03 11.92
CA GLN A 94 -10.05 8.24 12.06
C GLN A 94 -10.85 8.22 13.37
N ALA A 95 -11.44 7.07 13.73
CA ALA A 95 -12.13 6.92 15.01
C ALA A 95 -11.16 7.07 16.20
N GLN A 96 -9.94 6.52 16.11
CA GLN A 96 -8.90 6.70 17.12
C GLN A 96 -8.46 8.16 17.25
N THR A 97 -8.41 8.91 16.15
CA THR A 97 -8.17 10.37 16.16
C THR A 97 -9.25 11.08 16.96
N SER A 98 -10.52 10.75 16.70
CA SER A 98 -11.65 11.34 17.45
C SER A 98 -11.59 11.01 18.93
N VAL A 99 -11.19 9.79 19.31
CA VAL A 99 -10.95 9.39 20.71
C VAL A 99 -9.83 10.22 21.36
N ALA A 100 -8.70 10.40 20.64
CA ALA A 100 -7.58 11.19 21.14
C ALA A 100 -7.94 12.67 21.30
N GLU A 101 -8.78 13.22 20.43
CA GLU A 101 -9.29 14.59 20.52
C GLU A 101 -10.33 14.75 21.65
N ALA A 102 -11.20 13.74 21.82
CA ALA A 102 -12.19 13.74 22.90
C ALA A 102 -11.52 13.72 24.30
N ALA A 103 -10.32 13.16 24.43
CA ALA A 103 -9.56 13.20 25.68
C ALA A 103 -9.19 14.63 26.14
N ARG A 104 -9.35 15.65 25.29
CA ARG A 104 -9.15 17.07 25.60
C ARG A 104 -10.43 17.76 26.09
N LEU A 105 -11.56 17.07 26.02
CA LEU A 105 -12.86 17.57 26.44
C LEU A 105 -13.18 17.09 27.88
N PRO A 106 -14.09 17.77 28.59
CA PRO A 106 -14.60 17.26 29.86
C PRO A 106 -15.31 15.91 29.69
N SER A 107 -15.05 14.95 30.57
CA SER A 107 -15.88 13.76 30.73
C SER A 107 -16.99 13.98 31.75
N LEU A 108 -18.11 13.31 31.57
CA LEU A 108 -19.25 13.34 32.48
C LEU A 108 -19.68 11.90 32.73
N ASP A 109 -19.66 11.49 34.00
CA ASP A 109 -19.93 10.14 34.42
C ASP A 109 -21.02 10.11 35.51
N LEU A 110 -21.99 9.22 35.40
CA LEU A 110 -22.97 8.94 36.43
C LEU A 110 -22.51 7.69 37.22
N GLY A 111 -22.29 7.86 38.50
CA GLY A 111 -21.91 6.78 39.40
C GLY A 111 -23.03 6.50 40.41
N ILE A 112 -23.38 5.21 40.56
CA ILE A 112 -24.27 4.73 41.65
C ILE A 112 -23.49 3.68 42.41
N GLN A 113 -23.28 3.91 43.72
CA GLN A 113 -22.50 3.05 44.57
C GLN A 113 -23.26 2.72 45.84
N GLY A 114 -23.32 1.44 46.21
CA GLY A 114 -23.77 0.95 47.50
C GLY A 114 -22.59 0.34 48.23
N GLU A 115 -22.34 0.83 49.44
CA GLU A 115 -21.26 0.34 50.33
C GLU A 115 -21.87 -0.16 51.61
N LYS A 116 -21.39 -1.30 52.13
CA LYS A 116 -21.70 -1.79 53.46
C LYS A 116 -20.40 -1.95 54.25
N THR A 117 -20.23 -1.07 55.21
CA THR A 117 -18.96 -0.93 55.96
C THR A 117 -19.17 -1.18 57.43
N ARG A 118 -18.24 -1.93 58.01
CA ARG A 118 -18.07 -2.05 59.46
C ARG A 118 -16.85 -1.22 59.88
N THR A 119 -17.10 -0.12 60.56
CA THR A 119 -16.06 0.80 61.04
C THR A 119 -15.39 0.29 62.31
N SER A 120 -14.08 0.55 62.48
CA SER A 120 -13.34 0.27 63.70
C SER A 120 -13.88 1.15 64.85
N ARG A 121 -14.00 0.58 66.05
CA ARG A 121 -14.42 1.28 67.25
C ARG A 121 -13.56 2.50 67.58
N SER A 122 -12.26 2.46 67.32
CA SER A 122 -11.31 3.52 67.56
C SER A 122 -11.47 4.75 66.63
N LEU A 123 -12.12 4.59 65.47
CA LEU A 123 -12.36 5.68 64.49
C LEU A 123 -13.75 6.30 64.64
N SER A 124 -14.61 5.78 65.48
CA SER A 124 -16.02 6.13 65.59
C SER A 124 -16.34 7.22 66.61
N GLY A 125 -15.37 8.05 66.99
CA GLY A 125 -15.54 9.06 68.05
C GLY A 125 -16.70 10.07 67.85
N VAL A 126 -17.18 10.27 66.61
CA VAL A 126 -18.28 11.17 66.27
C VAL A 126 -19.62 10.44 66.07
N LEU A 127 -19.62 9.11 65.89
CA LEU A 127 -20.81 8.28 65.73
C LEU A 127 -21.11 7.41 66.95
N ALA A 128 -20.43 7.67 68.07
CA ALA A 128 -20.37 6.83 69.25
C ALA A 128 -21.70 6.72 70.04
N ASP A 129 -22.62 7.64 69.87
CA ASP A 129 -23.85 7.61 70.63
C ASP A 129 -24.84 6.50 70.23
N ASP A 130 -24.74 5.94 69.00
CA ASP A 130 -25.71 4.99 68.49
C ASP A 130 -25.17 3.54 68.38
N LYS A 131 -23.91 3.24 68.75
CA LYS A 131 -23.25 1.91 68.68
C LYS A 131 -23.35 1.25 67.30
N ARG A 132 -23.59 1.99 66.19
CA ARG A 132 -23.73 1.48 64.83
C ARG A 132 -22.39 1.45 64.13
N TYR A 133 -21.58 0.42 64.40
CA TYR A 133 -20.32 0.17 63.70
C TYR A 133 -20.52 -0.42 62.29
N LEU A 134 -21.73 -0.87 61.97
CA LEU A 134 -22.10 -1.43 60.69
C LEU A 134 -23.17 -0.52 60.08
N TYR A 135 -22.85 0.07 58.91
CA TYR A 135 -23.81 0.89 58.17
C TYR A 135 -23.73 0.61 56.66
N SER A 136 -24.81 0.87 55.97
CA SER A 136 -24.86 0.92 54.52
C SER A 136 -24.78 2.38 54.10
N LEU A 137 -24.06 2.65 53.01
CA LEU A 137 -23.98 3.98 52.43
C LEU A 137 -24.32 3.86 50.95
N SER A 138 -25.35 4.55 50.54
CA SER A 138 -25.73 4.68 49.13
C SER A 138 -25.32 6.06 48.61
N THR A 139 -24.63 6.09 47.51
CA THR A 139 -24.18 7.33 46.82
C THR A 139 -24.63 7.29 45.38
N THR A 140 -25.26 8.35 44.95
CA THR A 140 -25.50 8.60 43.51
C THR A 140 -24.90 9.97 43.19
N GLN A 141 -23.98 10.00 42.22
CA GLN A 141 -23.28 11.23 41.87
C GLN A 141 -23.05 11.37 40.38
N LEU A 142 -23.12 12.58 39.90
CA LEU A 142 -22.63 12.98 38.58
C LEU A 142 -21.23 13.58 38.76
N SER A 143 -20.27 13.04 38.06
CA SER A 143 -18.86 13.43 38.13
C SER A 143 -18.42 14.05 36.79
N ILE A 144 -17.81 15.22 36.85
CA ILE A 144 -17.14 15.86 35.71
C ILE A 144 -15.64 15.86 35.95
N ALA A 145 -14.84 15.53 34.92
CA ALA A 145 -13.39 15.65 34.95
C ALA A 145 -12.90 16.31 33.68
N TYR A 146 -12.09 17.36 33.83
CA TYR A 146 -11.53 18.13 32.73
C TYR A 146 -10.01 18.29 32.88
N PRO A 147 -9.18 17.58 32.09
CA PRO A 147 -7.74 17.76 32.08
C PRO A 147 -7.39 19.05 31.32
N LEU A 148 -6.66 19.96 31.98
CA LEU A 148 -6.19 21.21 31.37
C LEU A 148 -4.84 20.94 30.68
N ASP A 149 -4.81 21.02 29.36
CA ASP A 149 -3.62 20.72 28.53
C ASP A 149 -2.68 21.92 28.40
N LEU A 150 -2.06 22.33 29.51
CA LEU A 150 -1.20 23.53 29.59
C LEU A 150 0.07 23.37 28.74
N PHE A 151 0.66 22.19 28.74
CA PHE A 151 1.91 21.89 28.03
C PHE A 151 1.69 21.22 26.68
N GLY A 152 0.46 21.00 26.26
CA GLY A 152 0.11 20.46 24.96
C GLY A 152 0.29 18.96 24.81
N GLY A 153 0.37 18.19 25.90
CA GLY A 153 0.52 16.73 25.84
C GLY A 153 -0.64 16.03 25.15
N LEU A 154 -1.89 16.47 25.43
CA LEU A 154 -3.08 15.97 24.76
C LEU A 154 -3.18 16.45 23.32
N ARG A 155 -2.73 17.70 23.04
CA ARG A 155 -2.63 18.24 21.67
C ARG A 155 -1.65 17.41 20.83
N ARG A 156 -0.47 17.06 21.39
CA ARG A 156 0.54 16.21 20.71
C ARG A 156 0.01 14.81 20.48
N ARG A 157 -0.76 14.23 21.43
CA ARG A 157 -1.42 12.93 21.24
C ARG A 157 -2.45 12.98 20.09
N GLY A 158 -3.25 14.03 20.01
CA GLY A 158 -4.18 14.24 18.89
C GLY A 158 -3.45 14.45 17.56
N GLU A 159 -2.30 15.16 17.57
CA GLU A 159 -1.43 15.33 16.39
C GLU A 159 -0.86 13.99 15.92
N SER A 160 -0.32 13.16 16.82
CA SER A 160 0.18 11.81 16.51
C SER A 160 -0.93 10.93 15.94
N ALA A 161 -2.14 10.96 16.53
CA ALA A 161 -3.28 10.19 16.04
C ALA A 161 -3.73 10.64 14.64
N ARG A 162 -3.77 11.96 14.35
CA ARG A 162 -4.07 12.49 13.02
C ARG A 162 -3.02 12.06 11.99
N ALA A 163 -1.74 12.20 12.32
CA ALA A 163 -0.65 11.76 11.45
C ALA A 163 -0.73 10.23 11.19
N THR A 164 -1.14 9.44 12.19
CA THR A 164 -1.39 8.00 12.01
C THR A 164 -2.58 7.73 11.08
N ALA A 165 -3.64 8.54 11.13
CA ALA A 165 -4.74 8.44 10.17
C ALA A 165 -4.30 8.82 8.75
N GLU A 166 -3.42 9.82 8.58
CA GLU A 166 -2.79 10.16 7.30
C GLU A 166 -1.95 9.00 6.75
N VAL A 167 -1.20 8.28 7.61
CA VAL A 167 -0.50 7.04 7.20
C VAL A 167 -1.47 6.06 6.57
N GLN A 168 -2.64 5.82 7.19
CA GLN A 168 -3.63 4.88 6.65
C GLN A 168 -4.27 5.40 5.36
N ALA A 169 -4.48 6.70 5.21
CA ALA A 169 -4.96 7.29 3.96
C ALA A 169 -3.98 7.06 2.80
N HIS A 170 -2.69 7.29 3.03
CA HIS A 170 -1.67 7.04 2.01
C HIS A 170 -1.47 5.53 1.74
N ARG A 171 -1.62 4.66 2.75
CA ARG A 171 -1.62 3.20 2.56
C ARG A 171 -2.81 2.72 1.73
N LEU A 172 -3.98 3.32 1.88
CA LEU A 172 -5.13 3.05 1.02
C LEU A 172 -4.83 3.44 -0.44
N ALA A 173 -4.21 4.59 -0.66
CA ALA A 173 -3.79 5.01 -1.99
C ALA A 173 -2.76 4.05 -2.60
N ALA A 174 -1.77 3.60 -1.81
CA ALA A 174 -0.80 2.60 -2.23
C ALA A 174 -1.46 1.26 -2.57
N ALA A 175 -2.43 0.80 -1.76
CA ALA A 175 -3.18 -0.43 -2.03
C ALA A 175 -3.96 -0.33 -3.36
N ARG A 176 -4.64 0.79 -3.62
CA ARG A 176 -5.34 1.02 -4.89
C ARG A 176 -4.37 1.00 -6.08
N LEU A 177 -3.22 1.65 -5.97
CA LEU A 177 -2.19 1.62 -7.00
C LEU A 177 -1.69 0.18 -7.24
N THR A 178 -1.39 -0.56 -6.18
CA THR A 178 -0.92 -1.95 -6.26
C THR A 178 -1.97 -2.86 -6.91
N VAL A 179 -3.24 -2.73 -6.55
CA VAL A 179 -4.34 -3.52 -7.15
C VAL A 179 -4.49 -3.18 -8.64
N ALA A 180 -4.49 -1.90 -9.01
CA ALA A 180 -4.55 -1.50 -10.42
C ALA A 180 -3.36 -2.07 -11.22
N THR A 181 -2.15 -1.95 -10.68
CA THR A 181 -0.92 -2.50 -11.29
C THR A 181 -0.98 -4.01 -11.44
N ASN A 182 -1.30 -4.74 -10.37
CA ASN A 182 -1.36 -6.20 -10.41
C ASN A 182 -2.45 -6.70 -11.37
N THR A 183 -3.57 -6.01 -11.47
CA THR A 183 -4.65 -6.32 -12.43
C THR A 183 -4.16 -6.12 -13.87
N ALA A 184 -3.53 -4.99 -14.18
CA ALA A 184 -2.99 -4.73 -15.51
C ALA A 184 -1.90 -5.75 -15.88
N LEU A 185 -0.97 -6.05 -14.98
CA LEU A 185 0.07 -7.08 -15.17
C LEU A 185 -0.54 -8.48 -15.35
N GLY A 186 -1.58 -8.83 -14.59
CA GLY A 186 -2.29 -10.10 -14.72
C GLY A 186 -2.94 -10.23 -16.11
N ILE A 187 -3.55 -9.17 -16.62
CA ILE A 187 -4.14 -9.14 -17.97
C ILE A 187 -3.05 -9.31 -19.03
N ILE A 188 -1.91 -8.61 -18.92
CA ILE A 188 -0.78 -8.73 -19.87
C ILE A 188 -0.22 -10.15 -19.85
N ARG A 189 0.00 -10.75 -18.67
CA ARG A 189 0.47 -12.15 -18.55
C ARG A 189 -0.51 -13.13 -19.14
N LEU A 190 -1.81 -12.97 -18.87
CA LEU A 190 -2.85 -13.83 -19.43
C LEU A 190 -2.92 -13.72 -20.95
N ALA A 191 -2.82 -12.51 -21.51
CA ALA A 191 -2.74 -12.25 -22.94
C ALA A 191 -1.52 -12.97 -23.55
N SER A 192 -0.33 -12.81 -22.97
CA SER A 192 0.90 -13.45 -23.42
C SER A 192 0.79 -14.98 -23.40
N ILE A 193 0.24 -15.58 -22.33
CA ILE A 193 0.04 -17.03 -22.24
C ILE A 193 -0.89 -17.52 -23.35
N ARG A 194 -2.00 -16.83 -23.62
CA ARG A 194 -2.96 -17.17 -24.67
C ARG A 194 -2.33 -17.10 -26.06
N ASP A 195 -1.56 -16.04 -26.33
CA ASP A 195 -0.84 -15.91 -27.62
C ASP A 195 0.21 -17.00 -27.79
N ARG A 196 0.90 -17.40 -26.71
CA ARG A 196 1.82 -18.54 -26.71
C ARG A 196 1.10 -19.89 -26.92
N ILE A 197 -0.10 -20.08 -26.38
CA ILE A 197 -0.95 -21.25 -26.64
C ILE A 197 -1.29 -21.31 -28.12
N ASP A 198 -1.69 -20.20 -28.72
CA ASP A 198 -2.02 -20.15 -30.14
C ASP A 198 -0.80 -20.38 -31.03
N ALA A 199 0.36 -19.85 -30.67
CA ALA A 199 1.63 -20.14 -31.36
C ALA A 199 2.01 -21.63 -31.26
N ALA A 200 1.91 -22.23 -30.07
CA ALA A 200 2.18 -23.66 -29.87
C ALA A 200 1.20 -24.54 -30.65
N ARG A 201 -0.10 -24.18 -30.71
CA ARG A 201 -1.10 -24.88 -31.54
C ARG A 201 -0.76 -24.82 -33.04
N ARG A 202 -0.36 -23.63 -33.53
CA ARG A 202 0.07 -23.47 -34.94
C ARG A 202 1.31 -24.30 -35.22
N SER A 203 2.31 -24.30 -34.33
CA SER A 203 3.52 -25.12 -34.48
C SER A 203 3.19 -26.62 -34.49
N ALA A 204 2.34 -27.11 -33.59
CA ALA A 204 1.91 -28.52 -33.57
C ALA A 204 1.15 -28.90 -34.86
N ALA A 205 0.25 -28.03 -35.36
CA ALA A 205 -0.47 -28.25 -36.61
C ALA A 205 0.47 -28.33 -37.81
N LEU A 206 1.46 -27.43 -37.91
CA LEU A 206 2.47 -27.44 -38.96
C LEU A 206 3.29 -28.75 -38.90
N ARG A 207 3.74 -29.16 -37.72
CA ARG A 207 4.52 -30.39 -37.55
C ARG A 207 3.69 -31.65 -37.88
N ARG A 208 2.38 -31.62 -37.64
CA ARG A 208 1.47 -32.72 -38.08
C ARG A 208 1.38 -32.77 -39.61
N GLN A 209 1.25 -31.62 -40.28
CA GLN A 209 1.28 -31.58 -41.76
C GLN A 209 2.61 -32.07 -42.34
N LEU A 210 3.73 -31.70 -41.73
CA LEU A 210 5.05 -32.20 -42.12
C LEU A 210 5.17 -33.72 -41.93
N LEU A 211 4.68 -34.24 -40.82
CA LEU A 211 4.68 -35.67 -40.55
C LEU A 211 3.87 -36.42 -41.61
N ASP A 212 2.70 -35.93 -42.01
CA ASP A 212 1.88 -36.57 -43.05
C ASP A 212 2.52 -36.46 -44.43
N MET A 213 3.25 -35.39 -44.72
CA MET A 213 4.06 -35.28 -45.93
C MET A 213 5.21 -36.28 -45.93
N PHE A 214 5.93 -36.45 -44.81
CA PHE A 214 7.04 -37.38 -44.67
C PHE A 214 6.55 -38.84 -44.82
N ARG A 215 5.40 -39.19 -44.25
CA ARG A 215 4.79 -40.53 -44.46
C ARG A 215 4.49 -40.80 -45.94
N ARG A 216 3.99 -39.82 -46.70
CA ARG A 216 3.76 -39.96 -48.14
C ARG A 216 5.07 -40.15 -48.91
N ARG A 217 6.11 -39.38 -48.61
CA ARG A 217 7.44 -39.53 -49.24
C ARG A 217 8.09 -40.91 -48.93
N HIS A 218 7.95 -41.38 -47.73
CA HIS A 218 8.42 -42.71 -47.32
C HIS A 218 7.69 -43.83 -48.09
N ALA A 219 6.38 -43.73 -48.27
CA ALA A 219 5.60 -44.69 -49.05
C ALA A 219 6.04 -44.76 -50.52
N LEU A 220 6.64 -43.67 -51.02
CA LEU A 220 7.23 -43.57 -52.35
C LEU A 220 8.71 -44.02 -52.40
N GLY A 221 9.28 -44.40 -51.24
CA GLY A 221 10.68 -44.84 -51.14
C GLY A 221 11.70 -43.69 -51.09
N ASP A 222 11.27 -42.42 -50.92
CA ASP A 222 12.10 -41.24 -51.03
C ASP A 222 12.86 -40.88 -49.70
N ILE A 223 12.32 -41.27 -48.57
CA ILE A 223 12.94 -41.04 -47.25
C ILE A 223 12.90 -42.32 -46.38
N GLY A 224 13.78 -42.40 -45.39
CA GLY A 224 13.85 -43.51 -44.44
C GLY A 224 12.84 -43.40 -43.28
N LEU A 225 12.75 -44.45 -42.48
CA LEU A 225 11.91 -44.49 -41.30
C LEU A 225 12.43 -43.55 -40.19
N ALA A 226 13.75 -43.32 -40.14
CA ALA A 226 14.39 -42.46 -39.14
C ALA A 226 13.86 -41.02 -39.20
N GLU A 227 13.61 -40.48 -40.41
CA GLU A 227 13.07 -39.13 -40.60
C GLU A 227 11.63 -39.03 -40.13
N ILE A 228 10.81 -40.09 -40.29
CA ILE A 228 9.45 -40.16 -39.76
C ILE A 228 9.49 -40.13 -38.22
N GLU A 229 10.31 -40.94 -37.58
CA GLU A 229 10.38 -41.00 -36.12
C GLU A 229 10.99 -39.73 -35.53
N ALA A 230 11.92 -39.04 -36.21
CA ALA A 230 12.42 -37.74 -35.82
C ALA A 230 11.29 -36.67 -35.85
N GLN A 231 10.47 -36.64 -36.92
CA GLN A 231 9.34 -35.73 -37.02
C GLN A 231 8.21 -36.06 -36.03
N ARG A 232 7.97 -37.33 -35.76
CA ARG A 232 7.03 -37.76 -34.72
C ARG A 232 7.47 -37.31 -33.34
N THR A 233 8.77 -37.40 -33.04
CA THR A 233 9.34 -36.84 -31.81
C THR A 233 9.17 -35.32 -31.75
N ALA A 234 9.41 -34.59 -32.85
CA ALA A 234 9.26 -33.16 -32.91
C ALA A 234 7.78 -32.73 -32.72
N LEU A 235 6.82 -33.49 -33.28
CA LEU A 235 5.39 -33.26 -33.07
C LEU A 235 5.02 -33.48 -31.60
N ALA A 236 5.44 -34.60 -31.01
CA ALA A 236 5.15 -34.91 -29.61
C ALA A 236 5.70 -33.84 -28.63
N ARG A 237 6.88 -33.28 -28.93
CA ARG A 237 7.43 -32.13 -28.17
C ARG A 237 6.58 -30.87 -28.30
N ALA A 238 6.13 -30.53 -29.50
CA ALA A 238 5.27 -29.38 -29.75
C ALA A 238 3.90 -29.51 -29.04
N GLU A 239 3.29 -30.70 -29.10
CA GLU A 239 2.05 -31.00 -28.38
C GLU A 239 2.29 -31.01 -26.85
N GLY A 240 3.42 -31.51 -26.38
CA GLY A 240 3.82 -31.53 -24.97
C GLY A 240 4.07 -30.13 -24.37
N ALA A 241 4.27 -29.10 -25.20
CA ALA A 241 4.36 -27.72 -24.73
C ALA A 241 3.00 -27.09 -24.34
N LEU A 242 1.86 -27.68 -24.78
CA LEU A 242 0.52 -27.13 -24.51
C LEU A 242 0.05 -27.34 -23.07
N PRO A 243 0.16 -28.52 -22.43
CA PRO A 243 -0.35 -28.73 -21.08
C PRO A 243 0.20 -27.75 -20.02
N PRO A 244 1.51 -27.44 -19.97
CA PRO A 244 2.01 -26.43 -19.03
C PRO A 244 1.47 -25.02 -19.31
N LEU A 245 1.21 -24.66 -20.56
CA LEU A 245 0.61 -23.37 -20.91
C LEU A 245 -0.87 -23.30 -20.47
N TYR A 246 -1.66 -24.36 -20.65
CA TYR A 246 -3.03 -24.40 -20.13
C TYR A 246 -3.07 -24.33 -18.61
N LYS A 247 -2.12 -24.99 -17.92
CA LYS A 247 -2.01 -24.88 -16.48
C LYS A 247 -1.69 -23.43 -16.06
N ALA A 248 -0.77 -22.77 -16.76
CA ALA A 248 -0.42 -21.38 -16.51
C ALA A 248 -1.60 -20.44 -16.78
N GLU A 249 -2.37 -20.66 -17.87
CA GLU A 249 -3.57 -19.89 -18.17
C GLU A 249 -4.60 -20.00 -17.04
N ALA A 250 -4.93 -21.21 -16.61
CA ALA A 250 -5.90 -21.45 -15.55
C ALA A 250 -5.46 -20.80 -14.22
N HIS A 251 -4.17 -20.87 -13.92
CA HIS A 251 -3.59 -20.24 -12.72
C HIS A 251 -3.72 -18.71 -12.78
N GLU A 252 -3.33 -18.09 -13.89
CA GLU A 252 -3.38 -16.63 -14.03
C GLU A 252 -4.84 -16.12 -14.05
N GLN A 253 -5.77 -16.87 -14.64
CA GLN A 253 -7.21 -16.58 -14.55
C GLN A 253 -7.69 -16.58 -13.10
N ALA A 254 -7.32 -17.60 -12.32
CA ALA A 254 -7.72 -17.68 -10.91
C ALA A 254 -7.14 -16.53 -10.06
N LEU A 255 -5.88 -16.12 -10.33
CA LEU A 255 -5.28 -14.95 -9.67
C LEU A 255 -6.02 -13.66 -10.04
N LEU A 256 -6.34 -13.49 -11.32
CA LEU A 256 -7.08 -12.32 -11.79
C LEU A 256 -8.49 -12.26 -11.18
N ASP A 257 -9.22 -13.39 -11.09
CA ASP A 257 -10.51 -13.46 -10.41
C ASP A 257 -10.41 -13.02 -8.94
N THR A 258 -9.35 -13.44 -8.24
CA THR A 258 -9.09 -13.01 -6.86
C THR A 258 -8.87 -11.49 -6.76
N LEU A 259 -8.12 -10.90 -7.70
CA LEU A 259 -7.94 -9.44 -7.75
C LEU A 259 -9.25 -8.70 -8.01
N LEU A 260 -10.15 -9.31 -8.79
CA LEU A 260 -11.49 -8.79 -9.09
C LEU A 260 -12.50 -9.02 -7.94
N GLY A 261 -12.08 -9.64 -6.84
CA GLY A 261 -12.95 -9.99 -5.71
C GLY A 261 -13.98 -11.09 -6.04
N ARG A 262 -13.67 -11.96 -7.01
CA ARG A 262 -14.52 -13.04 -7.48
C ARG A 262 -13.98 -14.41 -7.04
N GLU A 263 -14.85 -15.40 -6.97
CA GLU A 263 -14.44 -16.80 -6.87
C GLU A 263 -13.77 -17.26 -8.17
N PRO A 264 -12.68 -18.05 -8.11
CA PRO A 264 -12.00 -18.54 -9.30
C PRO A 264 -12.93 -19.29 -10.26
N GLY A 265 -12.99 -18.87 -11.51
CA GLY A 265 -13.80 -19.49 -12.56
C GLY A 265 -15.29 -19.08 -12.56
N ALA A 266 -15.73 -18.17 -11.69
CA ALA A 266 -17.13 -17.74 -11.62
C ALA A 266 -17.60 -17.02 -12.90
N VAL A 267 -16.71 -16.29 -13.55
CA VAL A 267 -17.00 -15.53 -14.78
C VAL A 267 -15.88 -15.71 -15.80
N ALA A 268 -16.25 -15.99 -17.04
CA ALA A 268 -15.27 -16.07 -18.13
C ALA A 268 -14.60 -14.70 -18.36
N GLN A 269 -13.27 -14.68 -18.34
CA GLN A 269 -12.49 -13.48 -18.58
C GLN A 269 -12.51 -13.13 -20.10
N PRO A 270 -12.65 -11.85 -20.46
CA PRO A 270 -12.58 -11.44 -21.86
C PRO A 270 -11.22 -11.83 -22.46
N ARG A 271 -11.23 -12.21 -23.73
CA ARG A 271 -10.00 -12.46 -24.47
C ARG A 271 -9.45 -11.13 -24.97
N ILE A 272 -8.36 -10.69 -24.36
CA ILE A 272 -7.62 -9.50 -24.79
C ILE A 272 -6.32 -10.02 -25.43
N PRO A 273 -6.13 -9.91 -26.75
CA PRO A 273 -4.86 -10.26 -27.37
C PRO A 273 -3.80 -9.20 -27.06
N LEU A 274 -2.52 -9.61 -27.10
CA LEU A 274 -1.42 -8.73 -26.70
C LEU A 274 -1.30 -7.49 -27.58
N ASP A 275 -1.56 -7.62 -28.87
CA ASP A 275 -1.53 -6.55 -29.88
C ASP A 275 -2.67 -5.53 -29.75
N ALA A 276 -3.74 -5.87 -29.01
CA ALA A 276 -4.81 -4.93 -28.67
C ALA A 276 -4.44 -3.97 -27.53
N LEU A 277 -3.32 -4.21 -26.86
CA LEU A 277 -2.76 -3.34 -25.82
C LEU A 277 -1.74 -2.40 -26.44
N ARG A 278 -2.06 -1.12 -26.51
CA ARG A 278 -1.18 -0.10 -27.11
C ARG A 278 -0.21 0.43 -26.08
N LEU A 279 1.03 0.65 -26.51
CA LEU A 279 1.98 1.38 -25.68
C LEU A 279 1.63 2.88 -25.69
N PRO A 280 1.68 3.55 -24.52
CA PRO A 280 1.51 5.00 -24.46
C PRO A 280 2.53 5.71 -25.37
N ALA A 281 2.07 6.67 -26.16
CA ALA A 281 2.96 7.48 -27.00
C ALA A 281 3.88 8.38 -26.16
N ASP A 282 3.34 8.89 -25.04
CA ASP A 282 4.02 9.79 -24.12
C ASP A 282 4.21 9.12 -22.76
N LEU A 283 5.46 9.00 -22.34
CA LEU A 283 5.81 8.51 -21.01
C LEU A 283 6.16 9.71 -20.12
N PRO A 284 5.42 9.96 -19.03
CA PRO A 284 5.71 11.06 -18.13
C PRO A 284 7.03 10.80 -17.40
N LEU A 285 7.94 11.79 -17.42
CA LEU A 285 9.16 11.77 -16.64
C LEU A 285 9.01 12.70 -15.44
N SER A 286 8.99 12.14 -14.24
CA SER A 286 8.99 12.90 -13.00
C SER A 286 10.43 13.13 -12.51
N LEU A 287 10.72 14.33 -12.01
CA LEU A 287 11.99 14.60 -11.33
C LEU A 287 12.05 13.89 -9.98
N PRO A 288 13.23 13.50 -9.46
CA PRO A 288 13.36 12.88 -8.13
C PRO A 288 12.68 13.67 -7.00
N SER A 289 12.74 15.00 -7.04
CA SER A 289 12.05 15.87 -6.08
C SER A 289 10.53 15.84 -6.16
N GLU A 290 9.95 15.54 -7.33
CA GLU A 290 8.50 15.40 -7.51
C GLU A 290 7.98 14.03 -7.07
N LEU A 291 8.79 12.96 -7.23
CA LEU A 291 8.46 11.62 -6.73
C LEU A 291 8.15 11.63 -5.24
N VAL A 292 8.97 12.34 -4.45
CA VAL A 292 8.79 12.44 -3.00
C VAL A 292 7.42 13.04 -2.63
N ARG A 293 6.84 13.86 -3.50
CA ARG A 293 5.53 14.49 -3.28
C ARG A 293 4.35 13.69 -3.81
N LYS A 294 4.58 12.68 -4.65
CA LYS A 294 3.52 12.00 -5.40
C LYS A 294 3.39 10.52 -5.06
N ARG A 295 4.44 9.87 -4.53
CA ARG A 295 4.37 8.44 -4.19
C ARG A 295 3.66 8.22 -2.85
N PRO A 296 2.60 7.40 -2.81
CA PRO A 296 1.83 7.15 -1.59
C PRO A 296 2.65 6.48 -0.48
N ASP A 297 3.63 5.64 -0.81
CA ASP A 297 4.53 4.97 0.15
C ASP A 297 5.46 5.95 0.85
N ILE A 298 6.00 6.93 0.11
CA ILE A 298 6.85 8.00 0.66
C ILE A 298 6.01 8.91 1.58
N LEU A 299 4.81 9.28 1.14
CA LEU A 299 3.89 10.10 1.92
C LEU A 299 3.45 9.40 3.20
N ALA A 300 3.20 8.08 3.15
CA ALA A 300 2.93 7.28 4.34
C ALA A 300 4.11 7.27 5.32
N ALA A 301 5.34 7.12 4.81
CA ALA A 301 6.55 7.16 5.65
C ALA A 301 6.78 8.56 6.25
N GLN A 302 6.48 9.63 5.52
CA GLN A 302 6.54 11.00 6.02
C GLN A 302 5.51 11.25 7.13
N ALA A 303 4.26 10.80 6.95
CA ALA A 303 3.23 10.90 7.97
C ALA A 303 3.58 10.07 9.22
N GLN A 304 4.22 8.91 9.05
CA GLN A 304 4.72 8.10 10.17
C GLN A 304 5.82 8.83 10.95
N LEU A 305 6.71 9.53 10.25
CA LEU A 305 7.75 10.35 10.87
C LEU A 305 7.12 11.53 11.65
N HIS A 306 6.05 12.12 11.11
CA HIS A 306 5.28 13.16 11.79
C HIS A 306 4.65 12.63 13.09
N ALA A 307 4.01 11.45 13.06
CA ALA A 307 3.44 10.82 14.24
C ALA A 307 4.52 10.60 15.33
N ALA A 308 5.67 10.04 14.97
CA ALA A 308 6.78 9.80 15.89
C ALA A 308 7.34 11.11 16.49
N SER A 309 7.40 12.20 15.71
CA SER A 309 7.79 13.52 16.20
C SER A 309 6.81 14.05 17.26
N ALA A 310 5.49 13.86 17.04
CA ALA A 310 4.48 14.25 18.01
C ALA A 310 4.56 13.42 19.30
N ASP A 311 4.88 12.12 19.20
CA ASP A 311 5.03 11.22 20.35
C ASP A 311 6.20 11.61 21.25
N VAL A 312 7.30 12.16 20.70
CA VAL A 312 8.36 12.79 21.50
C VAL A 312 7.79 13.92 22.34
N GLY A 313 6.91 14.75 21.78
CA GLY A 313 6.23 15.82 22.51
C GLY A 313 5.32 15.29 23.63
N VAL A 314 4.61 14.17 23.40
CA VAL A 314 3.81 13.48 24.43
C VAL A 314 4.69 13.03 25.60
N ALA A 315 5.84 12.39 25.32
CA ALA A 315 6.78 11.91 26.31
C ALA A 315 7.42 13.05 27.14
N ILE A 316 7.71 14.18 26.51
CA ILE A 316 8.18 15.40 27.20
C ILE A 316 7.09 15.93 28.13
N ALA A 317 5.85 16.07 27.65
CA ALA A 317 4.72 16.59 28.42
C ALA A 317 4.42 15.74 29.66
N ALA A 318 4.60 14.41 29.58
CA ALA A 318 4.40 13.48 30.69
C ALA A 318 5.33 13.73 31.90
N ARG A 319 6.40 14.49 31.72
CA ARG A 319 7.37 14.88 32.78
C ARG A 319 6.99 16.19 33.46
N LEU A 320 6.04 16.94 32.91
CA LEU A 320 5.62 18.26 33.35
C LEU A 320 4.40 18.16 34.27
N PRO A 321 4.05 19.25 35.02
CA PRO A 321 2.87 19.26 35.85
C PRO A 321 1.58 19.02 35.05
N SER A 322 0.65 18.23 35.58
CA SER A 322 -0.69 18.07 35.04
C SER A 322 -1.72 18.74 35.93
N ILE A 323 -2.68 19.41 35.32
CA ILE A 323 -3.78 20.03 36.04
C ILE A 323 -5.10 19.39 35.58
N THR A 324 -5.90 18.98 36.58
CA THR A 324 -7.24 18.47 36.34
C THR A 324 -8.25 19.23 37.18
N LEU A 325 -9.30 19.73 36.54
CA LEU A 325 -10.47 20.26 37.20
C LEU A 325 -11.51 19.14 37.30
N SER A 326 -11.96 18.84 38.51
CA SER A 326 -13.01 17.87 38.75
C SER A 326 -14.16 18.47 39.56
N GLY A 327 -15.36 17.96 39.32
CA GLY A 327 -16.54 18.36 40.07
C GLY A 327 -17.46 17.16 40.28
N ASN A 328 -18.13 17.11 41.40
CA ASN A 328 -19.13 16.09 41.68
C ASN A 328 -20.38 16.79 42.26
N VAL A 329 -21.53 16.32 41.84
CA VAL A 329 -22.84 16.69 42.43
C VAL A 329 -23.66 15.43 42.61
N GLY A 330 -24.32 15.30 43.76
CA GLY A 330 -25.06 14.05 44.02
C GLY A 330 -25.79 14.05 45.35
N GLY A 331 -26.24 12.86 45.77
CA GLY A 331 -26.85 12.58 47.02
C GLY A 331 -26.16 11.37 47.70
N ARG A 332 -26.03 11.43 49.01
CA ARG A 332 -25.45 10.37 49.82
C ARG A 332 -26.29 10.13 51.07
N ALA A 333 -26.69 8.92 51.33
CA ALA A 333 -27.46 8.59 52.53
C ALA A 333 -27.25 7.12 52.96
N ILE A 334 -27.57 6.84 54.24
CA ILE A 334 -27.56 5.46 54.77
C ILE A 334 -28.68 4.64 54.13
N GLU A 335 -29.83 5.26 53.86
CA GLU A 335 -30.97 4.66 53.16
C GLU A 335 -31.06 5.17 51.73
N PHE A 336 -31.17 4.26 50.75
CA PHE A 336 -31.20 4.63 49.33
C PHE A 336 -32.28 5.66 48.99
N GLY A 337 -33.50 5.52 49.55
CA GLY A 337 -34.61 6.42 49.27
C GLY A 337 -34.43 7.85 49.81
N ARG A 338 -33.44 8.09 50.66
CA ARG A 338 -33.19 9.37 51.30
C ARG A 338 -32.02 10.17 50.69
N MET A 339 -31.38 9.64 49.65
CA MET A 339 -30.17 10.29 49.09
C MET A 339 -30.40 11.75 48.67
N PHE A 340 -31.58 12.12 48.24
CA PHE A 340 -31.91 13.45 47.81
C PHE A 340 -32.86 14.22 48.82
N ALA A 341 -33.09 13.65 50.01
CA ALA A 341 -33.81 14.31 51.07
C ALA A 341 -32.96 15.43 51.71
N GLY A 342 -33.62 16.37 52.37
CA GLY A 342 -32.99 17.59 52.95
C GLY A 342 -31.71 17.28 53.75
N GLY A 343 -30.60 17.89 53.40
CA GLY A 343 -29.29 17.74 54.02
C GLY A 343 -28.40 16.65 53.44
N ASN A 344 -28.90 15.79 52.53
CA ASN A 344 -28.13 14.71 51.87
C ASN A 344 -27.55 15.04 50.50
N PRO A 345 -28.06 16.03 49.73
CA PRO A 345 -27.36 16.49 48.50
C PRO A 345 -26.01 17.14 48.84
N PHE A 346 -25.03 16.87 47.99
CA PHE A 346 -23.69 17.45 48.11
C PHE A 346 -23.16 17.88 46.76
N TRP A 347 -22.19 18.78 46.75
CA TRP A 347 -21.38 19.10 45.55
C TRP A 347 -19.95 19.40 45.98
N THR A 348 -19.00 19.16 45.09
CA THR A 348 -17.59 19.41 45.30
C THR A 348 -16.97 19.87 44.00
N ILE A 349 -16.11 20.89 44.03
CA ILE A 349 -15.25 21.31 42.90
C ILE A 349 -13.82 21.29 43.41
N VAL A 350 -12.94 20.61 42.67
CA VAL A 350 -11.54 20.45 43.03
C VAL A 350 -10.65 20.77 41.83
N GLY A 351 -9.70 21.69 42.00
CA GLY A 351 -8.58 21.87 41.09
C GLY A 351 -7.35 21.10 41.62
N GLY A 352 -6.93 20.11 40.89
CA GLY A 352 -5.76 19.28 41.26
C GLY A 352 -4.55 19.61 40.40
N LEU A 353 -3.39 19.90 41.01
CA LEU A 353 -2.07 19.96 40.34
C LEU A 353 -1.24 18.76 40.78
N SER A 354 -0.73 17.99 39.80
CA SER A 354 0.14 16.86 40.07
C SER A 354 1.44 16.98 39.26
N GLN A 355 2.59 16.95 39.98
CA GLN A 355 3.93 16.96 39.35
C GLN A 355 4.65 15.66 39.78
N PRO A 356 5.01 14.78 38.84
CA PRO A 356 5.83 13.63 39.13
C PRO A 356 7.26 14.10 39.47
N LEU A 357 7.69 13.89 40.71
CA LEU A 357 9.05 14.27 41.14
C LEU A 357 10.04 13.12 40.94
N PHE A 358 9.65 11.90 41.23
CA PHE A 358 10.48 10.71 41.07
C PHE A 358 9.66 9.48 40.72
N ARG A 359 10.00 8.80 39.64
CA ARG A 359 9.41 7.52 39.20
C ARG A 359 10.51 6.54 38.79
N GLY A 360 11.59 6.42 39.58
CA GLY A 360 12.69 5.51 39.29
C GLY A 360 13.38 5.75 37.91
N GLY A 361 13.30 6.98 37.37
CA GLY A 361 13.86 7.29 36.07
C GLY A 361 12.96 6.94 34.85
N ALA A 362 11.79 6.29 35.08
CA ALA A 362 10.93 5.80 33.99
C ALA A 362 10.54 6.88 32.97
N LEU A 363 10.13 8.08 33.42
CA LEU A 363 9.70 9.16 32.51
C LEU A 363 10.82 9.68 31.61
N ARG A 364 12.07 9.65 32.10
CA ARG A 364 13.23 10.01 31.28
C ARG A 364 13.47 8.94 30.22
N ARG A 365 13.41 7.66 30.61
CA ARG A 365 13.60 6.54 29.67
C ARG A 365 12.48 6.47 28.63
N GLN A 366 11.24 6.83 28.97
CA GLN A 366 10.15 6.96 28.01
C GLN A 366 10.43 8.07 26.96
N GLN A 367 11.04 9.19 27.39
CA GLN A 367 11.47 10.22 26.44
C GLN A 367 12.62 9.73 25.56
N ASP A 368 13.63 9.05 26.13
CA ASP A 368 14.76 8.47 25.39
C ASP A 368 14.25 7.45 24.36
N ASP A 369 13.26 6.61 24.74
CA ASP A 369 12.60 5.63 23.86
C ASP A 369 11.86 6.32 22.69
N ALA A 370 11.03 7.32 22.98
CA ALA A 370 10.33 8.07 21.94
C ALA A 370 11.30 8.78 20.98
N GLN A 371 12.42 9.31 21.48
CA GLN A 371 13.45 9.91 20.63
C GLN A 371 14.13 8.87 19.74
N ALA A 372 14.46 7.70 20.27
CA ALA A 372 15.05 6.61 19.50
C ALA A 372 14.07 6.09 18.42
N ALA A 373 12.77 6.00 18.73
CA ALA A 373 11.72 5.65 17.78
C ALA A 373 11.59 6.68 16.65
N PHE A 374 11.67 7.97 16.96
CA PHE A 374 11.72 9.04 15.96
C PHE A 374 12.94 8.91 15.05
N ASP A 375 14.14 8.67 15.61
CA ASP A 375 15.37 8.51 14.83
C ASP A 375 15.31 7.27 13.92
N ALA A 376 14.75 6.15 14.41
CA ALA A 376 14.50 4.95 13.62
C ALA A 376 13.53 5.22 12.45
N THR A 377 12.44 5.95 12.72
CA THR A 377 11.44 6.31 11.69
C THR A 377 12.04 7.26 10.64
N LYS A 378 12.95 8.16 11.05
CA LYS A 378 13.70 9.03 10.13
C LYS A 378 14.62 8.23 9.18
N ALA A 379 15.30 7.22 9.70
CA ALA A 379 16.11 6.31 8.89
C ALA A 379 15.23 5.50 7.92
N GLN A 380 14.09 4.99 8.38
CA GLN A 380 13.11 4.27 7.55
C GLN A 380 12.56 5.14 6.41
N TYR A 381 12.20 6.40 6.69
CA TYR A 381 11.79 7.35 5.64
C TYR A 381 12.86 7.46 4.54
N ARG A 382 14.14 7.60 4.93
CA ARG A 382 15.26 7.67 3.97
C ARG A 382 15.37 6.39 3.14
N THR A 383 15.20 5.22 3.76
CA THR A 383 15.19 3.92 3.05
C THR A 383 14.10 3.86 2.00
N VAL A 384 12.87 4.28 2.34
CA VAL A 384 11.73 4.30 1.39
C VAL A 384 12.01 5.25 0.23
N VAL A 385 12.57 6.44 0.47
CA VAL A 385 12.93 7.39 -0.59
C VAL A 385 13.99 6.80 -1.52
N LEU A 386 15.05 6.19 -0.97
CA LEU A 386 16.09 5.57 -1.78
C LEU A 386 15.58 4.40 -2.62
N ALA A 387 14.73 3.54 -2.04
CA ALA A 387 14.09 2.44 -2.77
C ALA A 387 13.23 2.98 -3.93
N ALA A 388 12.46 4.04 -3.70
CA ALA A 388 11.64 4.67 -4.74
C ALA A 388 12.46 5.23 -5.90
N LEU A 389 13.65 5.77 -5.63
CA LEU A 389 14.58 6.26 -6.67
C LEU A 389 15.15 5.09 -7.49
N VAL A 390 15.48 3.97 -6.83
CA VAL A 390 15.94 2.74 -7.51
C VAL A 390 14.82 2.20 -8.40
N ASP A 391 13.60 2.00 -7.86
CA ASP A 391 12.45 1.50 -8.64
C ASP A 391 12.21 2.32 -9.91
N THR A 392 12.30 3.65 -9.80
CA THR A 392 12.07 4.54 -10.94
C THR A 392 13.22 4.47 -11.96
N SER A 393 14.47 4.41 -11.48
CA SER A 393 15.65 4.27 -12.35
C SER A 393 15.61 2.96 -13.12
N ASP A 394 15.29 1.85 -12.43
CA ASP A 394 15.21 0.52 -13.03
C ASP A 394 14.07 0.43 -14.05
N ALA A 395 12.88 0.95 -13.73
CA ALA A 395 11.76 0.95 -14.65
C ALA A 395 12.06 1.79 -15.93
N LEU A 396 12.70 2.94 -15.78
CA LEU A 396 13.12 3.77 -16.93
C LEU A 396 14.16 3.07 -17.81
N PHE A 397 15.11 2.36 -17.17
CA PHE A 397 16.11 1.59 -17.90
C PHE A 397 15.48 0.40 -18.62
N ALA A 398 14.59 -0.35 -17.95
CA ALA A 398 13.89 -1.51 -18.49
C ALA A 398 13.07 -1.13 -19.74
N VAL A 399 12.17 -0.15 -19.64
CA VAL A 399 11.34 0.30 -20.78
C VAL A 399 12.19 0.65 -22.02
N ARG A 400 13.39 1.18 -21.79
CA ARG A 400 14.30 1.53 -22.89
C ARG A 400 14.93 0.29 -23.53
N GLN A 401 15.42 -0.68 -22.73
CA GLN A 401 16.02 -1.91 -23.24
C GLN A 401 14.99 -2.80 -23.96
N ASP A 402 13.77 -2.81 -23.46
CA ASP A 402 12.65 -3.54 -24.06
C ASP A 402 12.32 -3.05 -25.47
N GLY A 403 12.48 -1.75 -25.72
CA GLY A 403 12.33 -1.21 -27.07
C GLY A 403 13.27 -1.87 -28.09
N GLU A 404 14.54 -2.09 -27.72
CA GLU A 404 15.52 -2.79 -28.54
C GLU A 404 15.26 -4.30 -28.60
N ALA A 405 14.82 -4.89 -27.48
CA ALA A 405 14.48 -6.32 -27.44
C ALA A 405 13.30 -6.63 -28.39
N VAL A 406 12.24 -5.82 -28.39
CA VAL A 406 11.11 -5.97 -29.32
C VAL A 406 11.56 -5.80 -30.76
N ARG A 407 12.40 -4.78 -31.06
CA ARG A 407 12.90 -4.55 -32.41
C ARG A 407 13.70 -5.74 -32.93
N THR A 408 14.61 -6.27 -32.14
CA THR A 408 15.44 -7.42 -32.55
C THR A 408 14.62 -8.71 -32.68
N ALA A 409 13.68 -8.96 -31.75
CA ALA A 409 12.79 -10.12 -31.80
C ALA A 409 11.85 -10.04 -33.01
N THR A 410 11.38 -8.85 -33.40
CA THR A 410 10.57 -8.67 -34.63
C THR A 410 11.39 -9.04 -35.87
N ILE A 411 12.61 -8.55 -36.01
CA ILE A 411 13.49 -8.89 -37.14
C ILE A 411 13.75 -10.41 -37.18
N ALA A 412 14.01 -11.03 -36.02
CA ALA A 412 14.26 -12.48 -35.94
C ALA A 412 13.01 -13.29 -36.35
N ASN A 413 11.82 -12.88 -35.86
CA ASN A 413 10.57 -13.54 -36.22
C ASN A 413 10.26 -13.43 -37.72
N ASP A 414 10.37 -12.24 -38.31
CA ASP A 414 10.10 -12.02 -39.75
C ASP A 414 11.06 -12.83 -40.61
N ALA A 415 12.35 -12.87 -40.28
CA ALA A 415 13.34 -13.65 -40.96
C ALA A 415 13.07 -15.17 -40.85
N ALA A 416 12.70 -15.66 -39.64
CA ALA A 416 12.38 -17.06 -39.42
C ALA A 416 11.10 -17.52 -40.11
N GLU A 417 10.04 -16.67 -40.15
CA GLU A 417 8.82 -16.94 -40.88
C GLU A 417 9.08 -17.00 -42.40
N HIS A 418 9.85 -16.04 -42.91
CA HIS A 418 10.21 -16.00 -44.35
C HIS A 418 11.06 -17.26 -44.73
N SER A 419 12.05 -17.63 -43.90
CA SER A 419 12.84 -18.85 -44.06
C SER A 419 11.95 -20.09 -44.10
N LEU A 420 11.03 -20.23 -43.14
CA LEU A 420 10.08 -21.34 -43.09
C LEU A 420 9.22 -21.44 -44.35
N GLN A 421 8.73 -20.31 -44.89
CA GLN A 421 7.97 -20.26 -46.14
C GLN A 421 8.80 -20.77 -47.31
N LEU A 422 10.03 -20.27 -47.49
CA LEU A 422 10.93 -20.66 -48.58
C LEU A 422 11.27 -22.13 -48.49
N VAL A 423 11.72 -22.61 -47.33
CA VAL A 423 12.10 -24.03 -47.13
C VAL A 423 10.88 -24.94 -47.36
N SER A 424 9.70 -24.55 -46.90
CA SER A 424 8.47 -25.34 -47.11
C SER A 424 8.10 -25.46 -48.61
N GLN A 425 8.39 -24.42 -49.42
CA GLN A 425 8.22 -24.48 -50.85
C GLN A 425 9.27 -25.39 -51.53
N GLN A 426 10.54 -25.26 -51.15
CA GLN A 426 11.63 -26.07 -51.67
C GLN A 426 11.42 -27.56 -51.36
N VAL A 427 10.98 -27.90 -50.17
CA VAL A 427 10.68 -29.29 -49.77
C VAL A 427 9.54 -29.89 -50.61
N ARG A 428 8.48 -29.06 -50.91
CA ARG A 428 7.38 -29.49 -51.80
C ARG A 428 7.85 -29.78 -53.24
N LEU A 429 8.85 -29.03 -53.70
CA LEU A 429 9.44 -29.19 -55.03
C LEU A 429 10.57 -30.21 -55.09
N GLY A 430 10.91 -30.83 -53.97
CA GLY A 430 12.02 -31.78 -53.87
C GLY A 430 13.41 -31.17 -53.89
N ALA A 431 13.52 -29.84 -53.75
CA ALA A 431 14.77 -29.07 -53.79
C ALA A 431 15.44 -28.86 -52.43
N SER A 432 14.78 -29.26 -51.34
CA SER A 432 15.35 -29.23 -49.96
C SER A 432 15.00 -30.47 -49.16
N GLY A 433 15.81 -30.76 -48.16
CA GLY A 433 15.67 -31.96 -47.32
C GLY A 433 14.63 -31.77 -46.19
N THR A 434 14.32 -32.90 -45.56
CA THR A 434 13.42 -32.99 -44.40
C THR A 434 14.00 -32.28 -43.17
N LEU A 435 15.33 -32.34 -43.00
CA LEU A 435 16.04 -31.73 -41.87
C LEU A 435 15.93 -30.19 -41.88
N GLU A 436 16.09 -29.58 -43.07
CA GLU A 436 15.96 -28.13 -43.24
C GLU A 436 14.55 -27.66 -42.89
N ALA A 437 13.50 -28.43 -43.29
CA ALA A 437 12.11 -28.10 -42.92
C ALA A 437 11.87 -28.18 -41.41
N MET A 438 12.43 -29.18 -40.74
CA MET A 438 12.34 -29.36 -39.30
C MET A 438 13.04 -28.21 -38.54
N ASN A 439 14.23 -27.81 -39.01
CA ASN A 439 15.02 -26.74 -38.43
C ASN A 439 14.32 -25.38 -38.64
N ALA A 440 13.82 -25.07 -39.82
CA ALA A 440 13.09 -23.84 -40.11
C ALA A 440 11.79 -23.73 -39.30
N ALA A 441 11.07 -24.86 -39.14
CA ALA A 441 9.86 -24.88 -38.27
C ALA A 441 10.17 -24.71 -36.78
N ALA A 442 11.34 -25.20 -36.31
CA ALA A 442 11.79 -24.95 -34.95
C ALA A 442 12.16 -23.47 -34.72
N ALA A 443 13.01 -22.93 -35.61
CA ALA A 443 13.45 -21.54 -35.53
C ALA A 443 12.28 -20.55 -35.59
N SER A 444 11.28 -20.79 -36.44
CA SER A 444 10.06 -19.93 -36.51
C SER A 444 9.23 -20.01 -35.21
N ALA A 445 9.08 -21.19 -34.62
CA ALA A 445 8.35 -21.35 -33.37
C ALA A 445 9.07 -20.64 -32.20
N ASP A 446 10.40 -20.77 -32.12
CA ASP A 446 11.22 -20.14 -31.08
C ASP A 446 11.20 -18.61 -31.23
N ALA A 447 11.42 -18.08 -32.45
CA ALA A 447 11.39 -16.64 -32.70
C ALA A 447 10.02 -16.01 -32.41
N GLN A 448 8.92 -16.70 -32.71
CA GLN A 448 7.58 -16.25 -32.37
C GLN A 448 7.37 -16.23 -30.86
N ALA A 449 7.83 -17.23 -30.11
CA ALA A 449 7.73 -17.26 -28.67
C ALA A 449 8.55 -16.14 -28.00
N GLU A 450 9.74 -15.82 -28.53
CA GLU A 450 10.58 -14.71 -28.09
C GLU A 450 9.91 -13.36 -28.36
N LEU A 451 9.31 -13.16 -29.52
CA LEU A 451 8.59 -11.93 -29.87
C LEU A 451 7.40 -11.68 -28.92
N ILE A 452 6.59 -12.71 -28.66
CA ILE A 452 5.48 -12.63 -27.69
C ILE A 452 6.00 -12.25 -26.31
N ALA A 453 7.11 -12.87 -25.87
CA ALA A 453 7.71 -12.57 -24.57
C ALA A 453 8.25 -11.12 -24.50
N ALA A 454 8.93 -10.64 -25.53
CA ALA A 454 9.45 -9.27 -25.60
C ALA A 454 8.33 -8.24 -25.56
N HIS A 455 7.23 -8.45 -26.31
CA HIS A 455 6.07 -7.57 -26.26
C HIS A 455 5.43 -7.53 -24.87
N ALA A 456 5.24 -8.70 -24.23
CA ALA A 456 4.65 -8.78 -22.89
C ALA A 456 5.54 -8.11 -21.85
N LEU A 457 6.87 -8.26 -21.92
CA LEU A 457 7.82 -7.62 -21.02
C LEU A 457 7.75 -6.10 -21.15
N ARG A 458 7.80 -5.56 -22.37
CA ARG A 458 7.72 -4.12 -22.62
C ARG A 458 6.42 -3.50 -22.08
N LEU A 459 5.27 -4.17 -22.24
CA LEU A 459 4.00 -3.72 -21.63
C LEU A 459 4.06 -3.75 -20.12
N SER A 460 4.65 -4.83 -19.54
CA SER A 460 4.77 -5.00 -18.09
C SER A 460 5.67 -3.94 -17.46
N ASP A 461 6.81 -3.64 -18.07
CA ASP A 461 7.75 -2.66 -17.56
C ASP A 461 7.22 -1.22 -17.74
N THR A 462 6.36 -0.99 -18.75
CA THR A 462 5.59 0.26 -18.86
C THR A 462 4.61 0.41 -17.69
N VAL A 463 3.92 -0.65 -17.26
CA VAL A 463 3.06 -0.66 -16.07
C VAL A 463 3.88 -0.40 -14.82
N ALA A 464 5.05 -1.06 -14.69
CA ALA A 464 5.97 -0.85 -13.55
C ALA A 464 6.47 0.60 -13.48
N LEU A 465 6.71 1.25 -14.61
CA LEU A 465 7.05 2.67 -14.66
C LEU A 465 5.92 3.55 -14.12
N PHE A 466 4.67 3.33 -14.51
CA PHE A 466 3.54 4.07 -13.96
C PHE A 466 3.42 3.88 -12.44
N GLN A 467 3.64 2.67 -11.94
CA GLN A 467 3.66 2.39 -10.51
C GLN A 467 4.81 3.14 -9.81
N ALA A 468 6.03 3.08 -10.35
CA ALA A 468 7.20 3.74 -9.80
C ALA A 468 7.03 5.26 -9.73
N LEU A 469 6.28 5.85 -10.67
CA LEU A 469 5.94 7.27 -10.69
C LEU A 469 4.76 7.65 -9.75
N GLY A 470 4.21 6.69 -9.00
CA GLY A 470 3.15 6.92 -8.02
C GLY A 470 1.72 6.86 -8.58
N GLY A 471 1.54 6.39 -9.84
CA GLY A 471 0.22 6.10 -10.43
C GLY A 471 -0.75 7.28 -10.47
N GLY A 472 -0.25 8.52 -10.57
CA GLY A 472 -1.09 9.71 -10.64
C GLY A 472 -1.77 10.10 -9.33
N TYR A 473 -1.30 9.57 -8.20
CA TYR A 473 -1.81 9.99 -6.89
C TYR A 473 -1.57 11.49 -6.68
N SER A 474 -2.64 12.22 -6.40
CA SER A 474 -2.58 13.62 -5.96
C SER A 474 -3.26 13.73 -4.59
N ILE A 475 -2.65 14.47 -3.69
CA ILE A 475 -3.31 14.88 -2.46
C ILE A 475 -4.32 15.96 -2.90
N ASP A 476 -5.61 15.62 -2.96
CA ASP A 476 -6.65 16.64 -3.01
C ASP A 476 -6.60 17.42 -1.69
N THR A 477 -5.88 18.52 -1.70
CA THR A 477 -5.99 19.55 -0.66
C THR A 477 -7.39 20.20 -0.79
N LYS A 478 -8.38 19.55 -0.17
CA LYS A 478 -9.65 20.21 0.16
C LYS A 478 -9.55 20.93 1.48
#